data_f6e6833653a194a25ec8aa5ad395c7bc
#
_entry.id   f6e6833653a194a25ec8aa5ad395c7bc
#
_cell.length_a   1.000
_cell.length_b   1.000
_cell.length_c   1.000
_cell.angle_alpha   90.00
_cell.angle_beta   90.00
_cell.angle_gamma   90.00
#
_symmetry.space_group_name_H-M   'P 1'
#
loop_
_entity.id
_entity.type
_entity.pdbx_description
1 polymer ?
#
loop_
_entity_poly.entity_id
_entity_poly.type
_entity_poly.pdbx_seq_one_letter_code
_entity_poly.pdbx_strand_id
1 'polypeptide(L)'
;MPPRQDRRLPPPPPPALTVRELTVTPEIAAELLARSAGNRRLHQSHLAQLVDAMRRGQWRPRADPIKIDDRGRLVDGHHRLTAVIQSGATVSLVVLEGVASDAVEVLDCGRPRKLSYRLGAPQRVVAAIGAALTITYSGAATGAIDRHRALVESDLGAALQDLLDVAGSVKRYVTAAPVHLAAALRLIDPRVDPEYVRSTWRALATGDYAELSPVAFTLVKQVATGSINAVNTRDALARGLRVYDSRRANSAVIRLTAGDVEAAMDLVRQVVRDRI
;
A
#
# COMPACT_ATOMS: atom_id res chain seq x y z
N MET A 1 -40.92 -52.53 24.39
CA MET A 1 -40.16 -51.54 25.17
C MET A 1 -39.47 -50.58 24.20
N PRO A 2 -39.82 -49.32 24.14
CA PRO A 2 -39.10 -48.37 23.29
C PRO A 2 -37.71 -48.07 23.89
N PRO A 3 -36.67 -47.80 23.09
CA PRO A 3 -35.32 -47.55 23.58
C PRO A 3 -35.29 -46.25 24.37
N ARG A 4 -34.61 -46.30 25.54
CA ARG A 4 -34.35 -45.11 26.38
C ARG A 4 -33.56 -44.09 25.57
N GLN A 5 -34.17 -42.95 25.29
CA GLN A 5 -33.44 -41.75 24.78
C GLN A 5 -32.44 -41.32 25.84
N ASP A 6 -31.18 -41.44 25.52
CA ASP A 6 -30.04 -40.92 26.28
C ASP A 6 -30.15 -39.39 26.33
N ARG A 7 -30.74 -38.85 27.42
CA ARG A 7 -30.84 -37.41 27.67
C ARG A 7 -29.43 -36.91 28.04
N ARG A 8 -28.59 -36.69 27.05
CA ARG A 8 -27.39 -35.90 27.30
C ARG A 8 -27.81 -34.51 27.77
N LEU A 9 -27.33 -34.11 28.94
CA LEU A 9 -27.48 -32.74 29.44
C LEU A 9 -26.96 -31.77 28.38
N PRO A 10 -27.65 -30.66 28.12
CA PRO A 10 -27.12 -29.62 27.24
C PRO A 10 -25.72 -29.19 27.69
N PRO A 11 -24.80 -28.88 26.78
CA PRO A 11 -23.48 -28.40 27.18
C PRO A 11 -23.63 -27.12 28.01
N PRO A 12 -22.74 -26.89 28.99
CA PRO A 12 -22.76 -25.68 29.79
C PRO A 12 -22.73 -24.45 28.89
N PRO A 13 -23.42 -23.36 29.29
CA PRO A 13 -23.37 -22.12 28.47
C PRO A 13 -21.93 -21.67 28.33
N PRO A 14 -21.56 -21.13 27.16
CA PRO A 14 -20.21 -20.61 26.95
C PRO A 14 -19.91 -19.51 27.97
N PRO A 15 -18.66 -19.37 28.44
CA PRO A 15 -18.26 -18.31 29.34
C PRO A 15 -18.64 -16.94 28.74
N ALA A 16 -19.05 -16.01 29.62
CA ALA A 16 -19.47 -14.69 29.21
C ALA A 16 -18.30 -13.96 28.49
N LEU A 17 -18.60 -13.40 27.33
CA LEU A 17 -17.65 -12.57 26.60
C LEU A 17 -17.34 -11.32 27.42
N THR A 18 -16.05 -11.08 27.71
CA THR A 18 -15.59 -9.89 28.41
C THR A 18 -14.75 -9.02 27.53
N VAL A 19 -14.88 -7.70 27.68
CA VAL A 19 -14.14 -6.70 26.92
C VAL A 19 -13.43 -5.80 27.91
N ARG A 20 -12.12 -5.67 27.78
CA ARG A 20 -11.32 -4.76 28.60
C ARG A 20 -10.27 -4.03 27.79
N GLU A 21 -9.95 -2.80 28.19
CA GLU A 21 -8.79 -2.08 27.70
C GLU A 21 -7.59 -2.40 28.59
N LEU A 22 -6.47 -2.75 27.99
CA LEU A 22 -5.25 -3.15 28.69
C LEU A 22 -4.07 -2.33 28.18
N THR A 23 -3.31 -1.74 29.09
CA THR A 23 -2.00 -1.19 28.78
C THR A 23 -0.99 -2.33 28.64
N VAL A 24 -0.48 -2.54 27.45
CA VAL A 24 0.38 -3.66 27.09
C VAL A 24 1.81 -3.18 26.94
N THR A 25 2.68 -3.64 27.83
CA THR A 25 4.14 -3.50 27.73
C THR A 25 4.72 -4.67 26.92
N PRO A 26 6.00 -4.63 26.50
CA PRO A 26 6.66 -5.77 25.86
C PRO A 26 6.58 -7.07 26.68
N GLU A 27 6.65 -6.99 28.00
CA GLU A 27 6.59 -8.14 28.92
C GLU A 27 5.19 -8.76 28.90
N ILE A 28 4.14 -7.94 29.04
CA ILE A 28 2.75 -8.38 28.97
C ILE A 28 2.45 -8.97 27.57
N ALA A 29 2.99 -8.35 26.53
CA ALA A 29 2.83 -8.89 25.17
C ALA A 29 3.47 -10.28 25.02
N ALA A 30 4.64 -10.51 25.61
CA ALA A 30 5.29 -11.81 25.62
C ALA A 30 4.49 -12.86 26.39
N GLU A 31 3.93 -12.51 27.55
CA GLU A 31 3.06 -13.39 28.33
C GLU A 31 1.78 -13.80 27.55
N LEU A 32 1.16 -12.84 26.86
CA LEU A 32 -0.01 -13.11 26.02
C LEU A 32 0.34 -14.00 24.82
N LEU A 33 1.50 -13.77 24.19
CA LEU A 33 1.99 -14.60 23.11
C LEU A 33 2.31 -16.03 23.53
N ALA A 34 2.79 -16.23 24.75
CA ALA A 34 3.05 -17.56 25.29
C ALA A 34 1.78 -18.43 25.40
N ARG A 35 0.60 -17.83 25.47
CA ARG A 35 -0.70 -18.52 25.45
C ARG A 35 -1.15 -18.98 24.08
N SER A 36 -0.33 -18.74 23.06
CA SER A 36 -0.68 -19.05 21.68
C SER A 36 -0.51 -20.54 21.36
N ALA A 37 -1.52 -21.14 20.75
CA ALA A 37 -1.49 -22.51 20.26
C ALA A 37 -1.49 -22.51 18.72
N GLY A 38 -0.30 -22.73 18.11
CA GLY A 38 -0.21 -23.04 16.69
C GLY A 38 -0.61 -21.90 15.74
N ASN A 39 0.12 -20.78 15.76
CA ASN A 39 -0.22 -19.62 14.97
C ASN A 39 0.32 -19.62 13.54
N ARG A 40 -0.37 -18.86 12.67
CA ARG A 40 0.06 -18.57 11.31
C ARG A 40 1.44 -17.92 11.27
N ARG A 41 2.17 -18.18 10.17
CA ARG A 41 3.43 -17.50 9.89
C ARG A 41 3.23 -15.96 9.88
N LEU A 42 4.06 -15.24 10.61
CA LEU A 42 4.05 -13.78 10.67
C LEU A 42 4.36 -13.18 9.29
N HIS A 43 3.52 -12.25 8.86
CA HIS A 43 3.72 -11.49 7.63
C HIS A 43 4.67 -10.33 7.92
N GLN A 44 5.92 -10.43 7.49
CA GLN A 44 6.99 -9.49 7.87
C GLN A 44 6.69 -8.03 7.48
N SER A 45 6.12 -7.80 6.29
CA SER A 45 5.76 -6.44 5.86
C SER A 45 4.66 -5.81 6.71
N HIS A 46 3.66 -6.60 7.12
CA HIS A 46 2.59 -6.12 8.01
C HIS A 46 3.11 -5.88 9.43
N LEU A 47 3.93 -6.78 9.94
CA LEU A 47 4.57 -6.63 11.24
C LEU A 47 5.41 -5.35 11.30
N ALA A 48 6.23 -5.11 10.30
CA ALA A 48 7.07 -3.92 10.20
C ALA A 48 6.25 -2.62 10.17
N GLN A 49 5.08 -2.60 9.51
CA GLN A 49 4.16 -1.45 9.53
C GLN A 49 3.61 -1.17 10.93
N LEU A 50 3.24 -2.21 11.67
CA LEU A 50 2.75 -2.07 13.04
C LEU A 50 3.84 -1.56 13.98
N VAL A 51 5.07 -2.09 13.88
CA VAL A 51 6.23 -1.65 14.66
C VAL A 51 6.50 -0.16 14.43
N ASP A 52 6.51 0.27 13.16
CA ASP A 52 6.74 1.67 12.79
C ASP A 52 5.63 2.60 13.32
N ALA A 53 4.38 2.18 13.21
CA ALA A 53 3.24 2.94 13.74
C ALA A 53 3.30 3.09 15.27
N MET A 54 3.69 2.03 15.99
CA MET A 54 3.82 2.07 17.44
C MET A 54 4.98 2.96 17.87
N ARG A 55 6.16 2.87 17.23
CA ARG A 55 7.32 3.73 17.50
C ARG A 55 7.03 5.21 17.27
N ARG A 56 6.21 5.54 16.30
CA ARG A 56 5.82 6.93 16.00
C ARG A 56 4.63 7.43 16.81
N GLY A 57 4.09 6.65 17.74
CA GLY A 57 2.91 7.02 18.52
C GLY A 57 1.62 7.13 17.69
N GLN A 58 1.58 6.53 16.50
CA GLN A 58 0.43 6.54 15.59
C GLN A 58 -0.51 5.35 15.80
N TRP A 59 -0.21 4.51 16.78
CA TRP A 59 -1.09 3.43 17.17
C TRP A 59 -2.45 3.96 17.67
N ARG A 60 -3.53 3.36 17.20
CA ARG A 60 -4.89 3.69 17.65
C ARG A 60 -5.49 2.48 18.37
N PRO A 61 -5.66 2.54 19.70
CA PRO A 61 -6.37 1.51 20.47
C PRO A 61 -7.81 1.38 19.95
N ARG A 62 -8.46 0.26 20.21
CA ARG A 62 -9.86 -0.04 19.83
C ARG A 62 -10.11 -0.33 18.34
N ALA A 63 -9.13 -0.16 17.45
CA ALA A 63 -9.32 -0.43 16.03
C ALA A 63 -9.51 -1.93 15.74
N ASP A 64 -8.81 -2.79 16.51
CA ASP A 64 -8.82 -4.24 16.30
C ASP A 64 -8.38 -4.96 17.59
N PRO A 65 -9.28 -5.64 18.32
CA PRO A 65 -8.99 -6.22 19.62
C PRO A 65 -8.12 -7.48 19.55
N ILE A 66 -7.33 -7.71 20.60
CA ILE A 66 -6.74 -9.03 20.87
C ILE A 66 -7.86 -9.98 21.27
N LYS A 67 -7.86 -11.22 20.78
CA LYS A 67 -8.90 -12.19 21.09
C LYS A 67 -8.30 -13.40 21.81
N ILE A 68 -8.89 -13.73 22.93
CA ILE A 68 -8.56 -14.88 23.78
C ILE A 68 -9.80 -15.78 23.84
N ASP A 69 -9.63 -17.06 23.58
CA ASP A 69 -10.75 -17.99 23.56
C ASP A 69 -11.23 -18.36 24.98
N ASP A 70 -12.29 -19.14 25.02
CA ASP A 70 -12.93 -19.68 26.25
C ASP A 70 -12.00 -20.62 27.03
N ARG A 71 -10.85 -21.01 26.47
CA ARG A 71 -9.81 -21.83 27.12
C ARG A 71 -8.57 -21.01 27.51
N GLY A 72 -8.63 -19.69 27.39
CA GLY A 72 -7.54 -18.77 27.71
C GLY A 72 -6.41 -18.73 26.68
N ARG A 73 -6.61 -19.27 25.46
CA ARG A 73 -5.61 -19.28 24.40
C ARG A 73 -5.73 -18.03 23.53
N LEU A 74 -4.60 -17.48 23.11
CA LEU A 74 -4.56 -16.39 22.14
C LEU A 74 -4.97 -16.89 20.75
N VAL A 75 -6.08 -16.41 20.22
CA VAL A 75 -6.61 -16.78 18.89
C VAL A 75 -6.42 -15.70 17.82
N ASP A 76 -6.32 -14.42 18.23
CA ASP A 76 -6.04 -13.30 17.31
C ASP A 76 -5.24 -12.22 18.03
N GLY A 77 -4.36 -11.54 17.29
CA GLY A 77 -3.51 -10.45 17.80
C GLY A 77 -2.00 -10.70 17.74
N HIS A 78 -1.56 -11.80 17.16
CA HIS A 78 -0.15 -12.20 17.09
C HIS A 78 0.77 -11.11 16.55
N HIS A 79 0.44 -10.54 15.39
CA HIS A 79 1.22 -9.47 14.79
C HIS A 79 1.30 -8.23 15.69
N ARG A 80 0.20 -7.88 16.35
CA ARG A 80 0.13 -6.71 17.25
C ARG A 80 0.98 -6.88 18.48
N LEU A 81 0.88 -8.02 19.16
CA LEU A 81 1.69 -8.33 20.32
C LEU A 81 3.18 -8.44 19.97
N THR A 82 3.50 -9.09 18.84
CA THR A 82 4.89 -9.14 18.35
C THR A 82 5.42 -7.74 18.02
N ALA A 83 4.56 -6.86 17.47
CA ALA A 83 4.94 -5.48 17.19
C ALA A 83 5.20 -4.67 18.46
N VAL A 84 4.44 -4.90 19.54
CA VAL A 84 4.73 -4.27 20.85
C VAL A 84 6.12 -4.65 21.33
N ILE A 85 6.48 -5.94 21.28
CA ILE A 85 7.80 -6.42 21.70
C ILE A 85 8.91 -5.78 20.82
N GLN A 86 8.77 -5.82 19.50
CA GLN A 86 9.79 -5.32 18.59
C GLN A 86 9.91 -3.79 18.57
N SER A 87 8.83 -3.08 18.86
CA SER A 87 8.85 -1.62 18.95
C SER A 87 9.44 -1.11 20.26
N GLY A 88 9.36 -1.91 21.34
CA GLY A 88 9.64 -1.50 22.70
C GLY A 88 8.58 -0.52 23.27
N ALA A 89 7.49 -0.28 22.54
CA ALA A 89 6.48 0.68 22.94
C ALA A 89 5.47 0.06 23.92
N THR A 90 5.00 0.86 24.86
CA THR A 90 3.82 0.55 25.67
C THR A 90 2.59 1.13 25.00
N VAL A 91 1.59 0.29 24.69
CA VAL A 91 0.40 0.71 23.95
C VAL A 91 -0.88 0.24 24.66
N SER A 92 -1.98 0.97 24.47
CA SER A 92 -3.29 0.49 24.88
C SER A 92 -3.89 -0.44 23.83
N LEU A 93 -4.40 -1.59 24.24
CA LEU A 93 -5.06 -2.58 23.41
C LEU A 93 -6.41 -2.98 24.05
N VAL A 94 -7.41 -3.21 23.22
CA VAL A 94 -8.65 -3.86 23.66
C VAL A 94 -8.45 -5.37 23.62
N VAL A 95 -8.86 -6.07 24.67
CA VAL A 95 -8.81 -7.51 24.78
C VAL A 95 -10.24 -8.05 24.91
N LEU A 96 -10.60 -8.99 24.05
CA LEU A 96 -11.82 -9.80 24.11
C LEU A 96 -11.45 -11.16 24.68
N GLU A 97 -12.05 -11.53 25.83
CA GLU A 97 -11.86 -12.84 26.46
C GLU A 97 -13.18 -13.63 26.44
N GLY A 98 -13.09 -14.95 26.34
CA GLY A 98 -14.25 -15.84 26.26
C GLY A 98 -14.81 -16.00 24.85
N VAL A 99 -14.01 -15.71 23.80
CA VAL A 99 -14.40 -15.99 22.41
C VAL A 99 -14.54 -17.49 22.22
N ALA A 100 -15.63 -17.94 21.60
CA ALA A 100 -15.84 -19.36 21.37
C ALA A 100 -14.67 -19.95 20.58
N SER A 101 -14.14 -21.09 21.04
CA SER A 101 -12.92 -21.68 20.45
C SER A 101 -13.08 -22.15 18.99
N ASP A 102 -14.32 -22.35 18.52
CA ASP A 102 -14.68 -22.66 17.13
C ASP A 102 -14.83 -21.39 16.25
N ALA A 103 -14.98 -20.22 16.86
CA ALA A 103 -15.07 -18.96 16.12
C ALA A 103 -13.77 -18.60 15.38
N VAL A 104 -12.66 -19.26 15.69
CA VAL A 104 -11.36 -19.05 15.02
C VAL A 104 -11.47 -19.29 13.51
N GLU A 105 -12.29 -20.22 13.06
CA GLU A 105 -12.49 -20.56 11.65
C GLU A 105 -13.11 -19.40 10.83
N VAL A 106 -13.82 -18.49 11.49
CA VAL A 106 -14.50 -17.36 10.83
C VAL A 106 -13.83 -16.01 11.09
N LEU A 107 -12.83 -15.93 11.97
CA LEU A 107 -12.19 -14.67 12.36
C LEU A 107 -11.45 -13.96 11.22
N ASP A 108 -11.02 -14.68 10.20
CA ASP A 108 -10.20 -14.14 9.08
C ASP A 108 -10.96 -14.06 7.75
N CYS A 109 -12.28 -14.18 7.75
CA CYS A 109 -13.09 -14.13 6.52
C CYS A 109 -13.25 -12.72 5.94
N GLY A 110 -12.80 -11.67 6.65
CA GLY A 110 -12.85 -10.29 6.19
C GLY A 110 -11.73 -9.96 5.19
N ARG A 111 -12.08 -9.46 3.99
CA ARG A 111 -11.08 -8.89 3.07
C ARG A 111 -10.53 -7.60 3.66
N PRO A 112 -9.20 -7.43 3.78
CA PRO A 112 -8.61 -6.14 4.18
C PRO A 112 -9.10 -5.03 3.25
N ARG A 113 -9.56 -3.91 3.80
CA ARG A 113 -9.93 -2.75 2.99
C ARG A 113 -8.72 -2.25 2.21
N LYS A 114 -8.87 -2.13 0.88
CA LYS A 114 -7.81 -1.60 0.02
C LYS A 114 -7.37 -0.21 0.49
N LEU A 115 -6.10 0.10 0.34
CA LEU A 115 -5.54 1.39 0.72
C LEU A 115 -6.25 2.56 -0.01
N SER A 116 -6.62 2.36 -1.27
CA SER A 116 -7.42 3.32 -2.05
C SER A 116 -8.76 3.67 -1.38
N TYR A 117 -9.48 2.70 -0.84
CA TYR A 117 -10.69 2.93 -0.09
C TYR A 117 -10.44 3.71 1.22
N ARG A 118 -9.34 3.39 1.93
CA ARG A 118 -8.97 4.05 3.19
C ARG A 118 -8.54 5.50 3.00
N LEU A 119 -8.04 5.85 1.82
CA LEU A 119 -7.58 7.19 1.46
C LEU A 119 -8.62 7.98 0.66
N GLY A 120 -9.73 7.35 0.25
CA GLY A 120 -10.71 7.99 -0.64
C GLY A 120 -10.14 8.38 -2.01
N ALA A 121 -9.08 7.70 -2.47
CA ALA A 121 -8.36 8.04 -3.70
C ALA A 121 -8.40 6.87 -4.72
N PRO A 122 -8.37 7.13 -6.03
CA PRO A 122 -8.34 6.08 -7.04
C PRO A 122 -7.16 5.14 -6.87
N GLN A 123 -7.38 3.85 -7.13
CA GLN A 123 -6.35 2.82 -7.00
C GLN A 123 -5.07 3.14 -7.81
N ARG A 124 -5.19 3.80 -8.94
CA ARG A 124 -4.05 4.19 -9.80
C ARG A 124 -3.23 5.32 -9.18
N VAL A 125 -3.87 6.31 -8.56
CA VAL A 125 -3.18 7.37 -7.80
C VAL A 125 -2.39 6.73 -6.66
N VAL A 126 -3.05 5.88 -5.86
CA VAL A 126 -2.40 5.18 -4.75
C VAL A 126 -1.24 4.28 -5.21
N ALA A 127 -1.37 3.62 -6.36
CA ALA A 127 -0.30 2.80 -6.92
C ALA A 127 0.91 3.64 -7.38
N ALA A 128 0.70 4.80 -7.99
CA ALA A 128 1.77 5.71 -8.40
C ALA A 128 2.50 6.30 -7.18
N ILE A 129 1.76 6.70 -6.15
CA ILE A 129 2.31 7.15 -4.87
C ILE A 129 3.09 6.03 -4.17
N GLY A 130 2.57 4.79 -4.20
CA GLY A 130 3.28 3.62 -3.68
C GLY A 130 4.62 3.39 -4.38
N ALA A 131 4.69 3.59 -5.70
CA ALA A 131 5.94 3.55 -6.45
C ALA A 131 6.93 4.65 -6.00
N ALA A 132 6.45 5.87 -5.78
CA ALA A 132 7.28 6.98 -5.27
C ALA A 132 7.83 6.68 -3.86
N LEU A 133 7.00 6.17 -2.97
CA LEU A 133 7.42 5.79 -1.62
C LEU A 133 8.42 4.63 -1.61
N THR A 134 8.25 3.65 -2.51
CA THR A 134 9.19 2.52 -2.65
C THR A 134 10.57 2.97 -3.15
N ILE A 135 10.62 4.01 -3.98
CA ILE A 135 11.88 4.63 -4.43
C ILE A 135 12.56 5.40 -3.30
N THR A 136 11.77 6.04 -2.45
CA THR A 136 12.29 6.96 -1.42
C THR A 136 12.64 6.24 -0.11
N TYR A 137 11.88 5.23 0.25
CA TYR A 137 12.02 4.51 1.52
C TYR A 137 12.18 3.01 1.30
N SER A 138 12.66 2.31 2.34
CA SER A 138 12.76 0.86 2.38
C SER A 138 11.90 0.28 3.51
N GLY A 139 11.52 -0.98 3.37
CA GLY A 139 10.80 -1.73 4.42
C GLY A 139 9.41 -1.15 4.74
N ALA A 140 9.07 -1.10 6.02
CA ALA A 140 7.76 -0.69 6.52
C ALA A 140 7.39 0.76 6.20
N ALA A 141 8.39 1.62 6.05
CA ALA A 141 8.18 3.03 5.76
C ALA A 141 7.45 3.29 4.44
N THR A 142 7.50 2.34 3.49
CA THR A 142 6.79 2.43 2.22
C THR A 142 5.27 2.25 2.35
N GLY A 143 4.81 1.53 3.38
CA GLY A 143 3.40 1.22 3.60
C GLY A 143 2.69 2.16 4.57
N ALA A 144 3.36 3.15 5.11
CA ALA A 144 2.78 4.07 6.08
C ALA A 144 1.63 4.89 5.48
N ILE A 145 0.44 4.77 6.06
CA ILE A 145 -0.79 5.40 5.54
C ILE A 145 -0.72 6.92 5.59
N ASP A 146 -0.09 7.49 6.59
CA ASP A 146 0.12 8.94 6.75
C ASP A 146 0.94 9.53 5.60
N ARG A 147 2.01 8.83 5.17
CA ARG A 147 2.81 9.23 4.01
C ARG A 147 2.03 9.15 2.71
N HIS A 148 1.26 8.09 2.52
CA HIS A 148 0.36 8.00 1.37
C HIS A 148 -0.66 9.13 1.38
N ARG A 149 -1.23 9.45 2.54
CA ARG A 149 -2.20 10.53 2.70
C ARG A 149 -1.58 11.88 2.36
N ALA A 150 -0.42 12.20 2.93
CA ALA A 150 0.29 13.45 2.65
C ALA A 150 0.53 13.64 1.14
N LEU A 151 0.96 12.59 0.43
CA LEU A 151 1.19 12.66 -1.01
C LEU A 151 -0.11 12.69 -1.84
N VAL A 152 -1.19 12.04 -1.39
CA VAL A 152 -2.52 12.14 -2.05
C VAL A 152 -3.06 13.56 -1.95
N GLU A 153 -2.87 14.21 -0.81
CA GLU A 153 -3.37 15.57 -0.52
C GLU A 153 -2.44 16.67 -1.09
N SER A 154 -1.27 16.32 -1.62
CA SER A 154 -0.30 17.24 -2.22
C SER A 154 -0.63 17.58 -3.68
N ASP A 155 0.13 18.53 -4.26
CA ASP A 155 0.11 18.85 -5.69
C ASP A 155 0.47 17.65 -6.58
N LEU A 156 1.32 16.73 -6.10
CA LEU A 156 1.60 15.46 -6.80
C LEU A 156 0.34 14.59 -6.90
N GLY A 157 -0.43 14.48 -5.83
CA GLY A 157 -1.70 13.75 -5.82
C GLY A 157 -2.73 14.39 -6.74
N ALA A 158 -2.82 15.71 -6.73
CA ALA A 158 -3.67 16.48 -7.65
C ALA A 158 -3.28 16.28 -9.12
N ALA A 159 -1.99 16.28 -9.43
CA ALA A 159 -1.49 16.02 -10.80
C ALA A 159 -1.79 14.58 -11.26
N LEU A 160 -1.64 13.58 -10.37
CA LEU A 160 -2.02 12.20 -10.68
C LEU A 160 -3.52 12.06 -10.95
N GLN A 161 -4.36 12.76 -10.20
CA GLN A 161 -5.80 12.77 -10.41
C GLN A 161 -6.19 13.47 -11.72
N ASP A 162 -5.63 14.64 -12.00
CA ASP A 162 -5.84 15.41 -13.24
C ASP A 162 -5.59 14.52 -14.48
N LEU A 163 -4.50 13.77 -14.49
CA LEU A 163 -4.19 12.85 -15.58
C LEU A 163 -5.25 11.74 -15.76
N LEU A 164 -5.84 11.24 -14.68
CA LEU A 164 -6.92 10.26 -14.79
C LEU A 164 -8.19 10.89 -15.35
N ASP A 165 -8.53 12.10 -14.92
CA ASP A 165 -9.72 12.81 -15.36
C ASP A 165 -9.63 13.16 -16.86
N VAL A 166 -8.44 13.54 -17.33
CA VAL A 166 -8.15 13.81 -18.75
C VAL A 166 -8.30 12.57 -19.64
N ALA A 167 -7.96 11.37 -19.13
CA ALA A 167 -7.90 10.16 -19.96
C ALA A 167 -9.18 9.33 -19.98
N GLY A 168 -10.07 9.47 -19.01
CA GLY A 168 -11.30 8.67 -18.85
C GLY A 168 -11.03 7.18 -18.58
N SER A 169 -10.57 6.41 -19.57
CA SER A 169 -10.17 5.01 -19.41
C SER A 169 -8.69 4.81 -19.75
N VAL A 170 -8.01 3.89 -19.04
CA VAL A 170 -6.55 3.75 -19.16
C VAL A 170 -6.17 2.33 -19.56
N LYS A 171 -5.47 2.15 -20.68
CA LYS A 171 -4.92 0.87 -21.14
C LYS A 171 -3.61 0.51 -20.43
N ARG A 172 -3.33 -0.80 -20.29
CA ARG A 172 -2.46 -1.36 -19.24
C ARG A 172 -0.96 -1.02 -19.27
N TYR A 173 -0.28 -1.00 -20.41
CA TYR A 173 1.19 -1.07 -20.42
C TYR A 173 1.90 0.28 -20.39
N VAL A 174 1.44 1.22 -21.19
CA VAL A 174 2.04 2.57 -21.30
C VAL A 174 1.65 3.51 -20.18
N THR A 175 0.78 3.06 -19.28
CA THR A 175 0.23 3.83 -18.17
C THR A 175 0.41 3.11 -16.82
N ALA A 176 1.45 2.27 -16.70
CA ALA A 176 1.84 1.65 -15.45
C ALA A 176 2.14 2.70 -14.38
N ALA A 177 2.06 2.33 -13.11
CA ALA A 177 2.26 3.24 -11.98
C ALA A 177 3.52 4.12 -12.07
N PRO A 178 4.70 3.61 -12.48
CA PRO A 178 5.89 4.45 -12.66
C PRO A 178 5.76 5.47 -13.81
N VAL A 179 5.06 5.12 -14.88
CA VAL A 179 4.85 6.02 -16.03
C VAL A 179 3.84 7.10 -15.68
N HIS A 180 2.79 6.75 -14.92
CA HIS A 180 1.83 7.70 -14.36
C HIS A 180 2.52 8.68 -13.41
N LEU A 181 3.38 8.17 -12.52
CA LEU A 181 4.21 9.02 -11.65
C LEU A 181 5.09 9.97 -12.46
N ALA A 182 5.76 9.48 -13.54
CA ALA A 182 6.60 10.31 -14.39
C ALA A 182 5.81 11.45 -15.05
N ALA A 183 4.60 11.18 -15.56
CA ALA A 183 3.71 12.18 -16.12
C ALA A 183 3.35 13.25 -15.09
N ALA A 184 2.94 12.84 -13.89
CA ALA A 184 2.59 13.77 -12.80
C ALA A 184 3.79 14.63 -12.36
N LEU A 185 4.99 14.04 -12.25
CA LEU A 185 6.23 14.78 -11.95
C LEU A 185 6.55 15.84 -12.99
N ARG A 186 6.23 15.58 -14.27
CA ARG A 186 6.40 16.56 -15.33
C ARG A 186 5.29 17.60 -15.37
N LEU A 187 4.08 17.22 -14.95
CA LEU A 187 2.95 18.15 -14.86
C LEU A 187 3.16 19.22 -13.77
N ILE A 188 3.84 18.87 -12.68
CA ILE A 188 4.20 19.82 -11.61
C ILE A 188 5.54 20.54 -11.84
N ASP A 189 6.31 20.21 -12.89
CA ASP A 189 7.56 20.90 -13.26
C ASP A 189 7.22 22.18 -14.07
N PRO A 190 7.44 23.38 -13.52
CA PRO A 190 7.06 24.62 -14.20
C PRO A 190 7.82 24.89 -15.52
N ARG A 191 8.87 24.10 -15.81
CA ARG A 191 9.68 24.21 -17.03
C ARG A 191 9.13 23.37 -18.17
N VAL A 192 8.09 22.58 -17.94
CA VAL A 192 7.49 21.66 -18.91
C VAL A 192 6.09 22.19 -19.26
N ASP A 193 5.75 22.13 -20.55
CA ASP A 193 4.43 22.49 -21.02
C ASP A 193 3.37 21.50 -20.48
N PRO A 194 2.43 21.93 -19.64
CA PRO A 194 1.45 21.04 -19.05
C PRO A 194 0.44 20.47 -20.06
N GLU A 195 0.16 21.19 -21.15
CA GLU A 195 -0.74 20.69 -22.20
C GLU A 195 -0.09 19.55 -23.00
N TYR A 196 1.21 19.66 -23.28
CA TYR A 196 1.97 18.56 -23.86
C TYR A 196 1.90 17.29 -23.00
N VAL A 197 2.02 17.43 -21.68
CA VAL A 197 1.92 16.29 -20.76
C VAL A 197 0.53 15.66 -20.82
N ARG A 198 -0.53 16.47 -20.75
CA ARG A 198 -1.92 15.99 -20.77
C ARG A 198 -2.29 15.33 -22.09
N SER A 199 -1.96 15.96 -23.22
CA SER A 199 -2.27 15.43 -24.55
C SER A 199 -1.51 14.10 -24.79
N THR A 200 -0.22 14.06 -24.46
CA THR A 200 0.59 12.83 -24.55
C THR A 200 0.03 11.73 -23.65
N TRP A 201 -0.35 12.06 -22.40
CA TRP A 201 -0.97 11.10 -21.48
C TRP A 201 -2.30 10.56 -22.02
N ARG A 202 -3.17 11.46 -22.52
CA ARG A 202 -4.46 11.08 -23.12
C ARG A 202 -4.25 10.11 -24.28
N ALA A 203 -3.39 10.45 -25.23
CA ALA A 203 -3.10 9.63 -26.39
C ALA A 203 -2.59 8.23 -26.01
N LEU A 204 -1.64 8.15 -25.08
CA LEU A 204 -1.11 6.89 -24.57
C LEU A 204 -2.17 6.07 -23.80
N ALA A 205 -3.04 6.72 -23.04
CA ALA A 205 -4.05 6.07 -22.24
C ALA A 205 -5.23 5.53 -23.07
N THR A 206 -5.67 6.30 -24.07
CA THR A 206 -6.78 5.92 -24.97
C THR A 206 -6.32 4.99 -26.09
N GLY A 207 -5.03 5.02 -26.46
CA GLY A 207 -4.47 4.30 -27.60
C GLY A 207 -4.67 5.03 -28.91
N ASP A 208 -4.96 6.32 -28.87
CA ASP A 208 -4.92 7.21 -30.04
C ASP A 208 -3.51 7.71 -30.27
N TYR A 209 -2.78 7.04 -31.16
CA TYR A 209 -1.37 7.30 -31.39
C TYR A 209 -1.10 8.22 -32.59
N ALA A 210 -2.14 8.77 -33.23
CA ALA A 210 -2.00 9.57 -34.44
C ALA A 210 -1.22 10.86 -34.20
N GLU A 211 -1.38 11.46 -33.03
CA GLU A 211 -0.76 12.75 -32.66
C GLU A 211 0.41 12.61 -31.67
N LEU A 212 0.91 11.40 -31.47
CA LEU A 212 2.04 11.20 -30.58
C LEU A 212 3.32 11.83 -31.12
N SER A 213 4.02 12.54 -30.24
CA SER A 213 5.38 12.98 -30.49
C SER A 213 6.33 11.82 -30.82
N PRO A 214 7.41 12.01 -31.58
CA PRO A 214 8.37 10.96 -31.89
C PRO A 214 8.90 10.20 -30.67
N VAL A 215 9.16 10.88 -29.56
CA VAL A 215 9.63 10.24 -28.33
C VAL A 215 8.55 9.37 -27.69
N ALA A 216 7.31 9.82 -27.66
CA ALA A 216 6.19 9.05 -27.11
C ALA A 216 5.86 7.82 -27.97
N PHE A 217 5.91 7.96 -29.29
CA PHE A 217 5.74 6.84 -30.21
C PHE A 217 6.86 5.78 -30.05
N THR A 218 8.08 6.22 -29.78
CA THR A 218 9.20 5.30 -29.48
C THR A 218 8.95 4.48 -28.24
N LEU A 219 8.37 5.05 -27.17
CA LEU A 219 7.96 4.30 -26.00
C LEU A 219 6.93 3.20 -26.35
N VAL A 220 5.91 3.54 -27.14
CA VAL A 220 4.90 2.57 -27.59
C VAL A 220 5.55 1.41 -28.36
N LYS A 221 6.47 1.71 -29.30
CA LYS A 221 7.23 0.69 -30.04
C LYS A 221 8.05 -0.20 -29.12
N GLN A 222 8.78 0.36 -28.17
CA GLN A 222 9.62 -0.39 -27.25
C GLN A 222 8.79 -1.32 -26.36
N VAL A 223 7.60 -0.89 -25.94
CA VAL A 223 6.65 -1.75 -25.20
C VAL A 223 6.09 -2.85 -26.08
N ALA A 224 5.68 -2.54 -27.31
CA ALA A 224 5.08 -3.49 -28.25
C ALA A 224 6.06 -4.59 -28.69
N THR A 225 7.35 -4.25 -28.81
CA THR A 225 8.40 -5.22 -29.18
C THR A 225 8.98 -6.00 -28.01
N GLY A 226 8.48 -5.78 -26.79
CA GLY A 226 9.02 -6.40 -25.58
C GLY A 226 10.45 -5.94 -25.22
N SER A 227 10.96 -4.89 -25.89
CA SER A 227 12.29 -4.33 -25.64
C SER A 227 12.41 -3.65 -24.28
N ILE A 228 11.27 -3.42 -23.61
CA ILE A 228 11.18 -2.88 -22.25
C ILE A 228 10.36 -3.84 -21.41
N ASN A 229 10.92 -4.26 -20.29
CA ASN A 229 10.17 -4.99 -19.30
C ASN A 229 9.49 -4.00 -18.35
N ALA A 230 8.17 -3.94 -18.37
CA ALA A 230 7.35 -3.10 -17.46
C ALA A 230 7.56 -3.42 -15.96
N VAL A 231 8.27 -4.50 -15.64
CA VAL A 231 8.61 -4.93 -14.27
C VAL A 231 9.70 -4.04 -13.65
N ASN A 232 10.55 -3.39 -14.45
CA ASN A 232 11.58 -2.50 -13.90
C ASN A 232 11.02 -1.09 -13.66
N THR A 233 10.56 -0.86 -12.44
CA THR A 233 9.97 0.43 -11.99
C THR A 233 10.89 1.62 -12.26
N ARG A 234 12.20 1.48 -12.05
CA ARG A 234 13.18 2.57 -12.20
C ARG A 234 13.38 2.96 -13.67
N ASP A 235 13.53 1.97 -14.52
CA ASP A 235 13.68 2.17 -15.96
C ASP A 235 12.40 2.76 -16.58
N ALA A 236 11.23 2.25 -16.21
CA ALA A 236 9.94 2.75 -16.68
C ALA A 236 9.69 4.21 -16.26
N LEU A 237 10.06 4.58 -15.03
CA LEU A 237 9.98 5.96 -14.55
C LEU A 237 10.92 6.88 -15.35
N ALA A 238 12.19 6.50 -15.51
CA ALA A 238 13.18 7.32 -16.21
C ALA A 238 12.80 7.52 -17.69
N ARG A 239 12.25 6.50 -18.37
CA ARG A 239 11.69 6.62 -19.73
C ARG A 239 10.49 7.53 -19.77
N GLY A 240 9.55 7.37 -18.82
CA GLY A 240 8.39 8.24 -18.70
C GLY A 240 8.80 9.71 -18.54
N LEU A 241 9.76 10.01 -17.69
CA LEU A 241 10.26 11.39 -17.51
C LEU A 241 10.82 12.00 -18.79
N ARG A 242 11.39 11.18 -19.71
CA ARG A 242 11.83 11.66 -21.02
C ARG A 242 10.67 11.88 -21.98
N VAL A 243 9.68 10.99 -21.96
CA VAL A 243 8.50 11.06 -22.84
C VAL A 243 7.66 12.29 -22.54
N TYR A 244 7.47 12.60 -21.26
CA TYR A 244 6.66 13.76 -20.84
C TYR A 244 7.44 15.08 -20.71
N ASP A 245 8.69 15.11 -21.17
CA ASP A 245 9.46 16.36 -21.28
C ASP A 245 9.21 17.01 -22.64
N SER A 246 8.41 18.07 -22.68
CA SER A 246 8.08 18.80 -23.92
C SER A 246 9.32 19.28 -24.70
N ARG A 247 10.43 19.54 -24.00
CA ARG A 247 11.71 19.94 -24.62
C ARG A 247 12.36 18.80 -25.40
N ARG A 248 11.90 17.57 -25.21
CA ARG A 248 12.38 16.35 -25.89
C ARG A 248 11.36 15.75 -26.86
N ALA A 249 10.25 16.42 -27.10
CA ALA A 249 9.15 15.93 -27.93
C ALA A 249 9.62 15.40 -29.30
N ASN A 250 10.53 16.09 -29.95
CA ASN A 250 11.05 15.74 -31.28
C ASN A 250 12.14 14.64 -31.26
N SER A 251 12.53 14.12 -30.12
CA SER A 251 13.54 13.06 -30.04
C SER A 251 12.94 11.72 -30.45
N ALA A 252 13.47 11.09 -31.48
CA ALA A 252 13.05 9.75 -31.91
C ALA A 252 13.73 8.62 -31.14
N VAL A 253 14.54 8.93 -30.11
CA VAL A 253 15.34 7.93 -29.38
C VAL A 253 15.19 8.10 -27.88
N ILE A 254 14.91 6.98 -27.19
CA ILE A 254 14.97 6.87 -25.74
C ILE A 254 16.14 5.96 -25.38
N ARG A 255 17.30 6.54 -25.18
CA ARG A 255 18.44 5.85 -24.57
C ARG A 255 18.62 6.34 -23.15
N LEU A 256 18.71 5.41 -22.19
CA LEU A 256 18.98 5.70 -20.80
C LEU A 256 20.40 5.28 -20.45
N THR A 257 21.09 6.11 -19.72
CA THR A 257 22.31 5.76 -18.99
C THR A 257 21.98 5.43 -17.53
N ALA A 258 22.89 4.80 -16.81
CA ALA A 258 22.73 4.59 -15.37
C ALA A 258 22.53 5.93 -14.62
N GLY A 259 23.21 6.99 -15.05
CA GLY A 259 23.05 8.34 -14.48
C GLY A 259 21.66 8.93 -14.71
N ASP A 260 21.01 8.66 -15.85
CA ASP A 260 19.63 9.10 -16.09
C ASP A 260 18.63 8.42 -15.14
N VAL A 261 18.87 7.14 -14.88
CA VAL A 261 18.01 6.37 -13.96
C VAL A 261 18.18 6.89 -12.52
N GLU A 262 19.42 7.13 -12.08
CA GLU A 262 19.67 7.66 -10.73
C GLU A 262 19.14 9.09 -10.57
N ALA A 263 19.32 9.97 -11.55
CA ALA A 263 18.72 11.30 -11.55
C ALA A 263 17.18 11.27 -11.46
N ALA A 264 16.55 10.28 -12.10
CA ALA A 264 15.11 10.07 -11.97
C ALA A 264 14.72 9.66 -10.55
N MET A 265 15.51 8.79 -9.90
CA MET A 265 15.27 8.38 -8.50
C MET A 265 15.46 9.55 -7.54
N ASP A 266 16.50 10.37 -7.73
CA ASP A 266 16.77 11.55 -6.89
C ASP A 266 15.65 12.59 -7.01
N LEU A 267 15.13 12.82 -8.21
CA LEU A 267 13.97 13.68 -8.41
C LEU A 267 12.78 13.20 -7.57
N VAL A 268 12.46 11.90 -7.60
CA VAL A 268 11.36 11.35 -6.80
C VAL A 268 11.63 11.52 -5.32
N ARG A 269 12.84 11.19 -4.85
CA ARG A 269 13.23 11.33 -3.44
C ARG A 269 13.06 12.76 -2.95
N GLN A 270 13.49 13.73 -3.76
CA GLN A 270 13.34 15.16 -3.44
C GLN A 270 11.86 15.52 -3.37
N VAL A 271 11.08 15.26 -4.43
CA VAL A 271 9.65 15.59 -4.50
C VAL A 271 8.86 14.99 -3.34
N VAL A 272 9.17 13.75 -2.95
CA VAL A 272 8.51 13.08 -1.82
C VAL A 272 8.89 13.72 -0.49
N ARG A 273 10.18 14.02 -0.26
CA ARG A 273 10.65 14.64 0.99
C ARG A 273 10.11 16.04 1.20
N ASP A 274 9.94 16.80 0.13
CA ASP A 274 9.40 18.16 0.19
C ASP A 274 7.91 18.20 0.57
N ARG A 275 7.20 17.05 0.55
CA ARG A 275 5.75 16.93 0.77
C ARG A 275 5.34 16.07 1.96
N ILE A 276 6.27 15.46 2.63
CA ILE A 276 6.08 14.65 3.84
C ILE A 276 6.84 15.26 5.02
#